data_51221d02bfcdcb1217fd93f9170606a6
#
_entry.id   51221d02bfcdcb1217fd93f9170606a6
#
_cell.length_a   1.000
_cell.length_b   1.000
_cell.length_c   1.000
_cell.angle_alpha   90.00
_cell.angle_beta   90.00
_cell.angle_gamma   90.00
#
_symmetry.space_group_name_H-M   'P 1'
#
loop_
_entity.id
_entity.type
_entity.pdbx_description
1 polymer ?
#
loop_
_entity_poly.entity_id
_entity_poly.type
_entity_poly.pdbx_seq_one_letter_code
_entity_poly.pdbx_strand_id
1 'polypeptide(L)'
;MSWATAWRIARRDLNARFKGLRLLLVCLFLGTGALAAIGSLTAAIEGEIEANGREYLGGDLQIELWQRGLSPDERSALEELGDVSAGTRLQAMARFDDKAAPIELKAIDSAYPLYGELTLTDGRSVGAPPAGQAWLSQGAADRLGVAPGAAIAIGTETLRVGGIIETEPDRLGEGFQLGPTVIVAEDLPMRAGLIAPGSMYQSKTRVRFDQGRDLEAVEEQLENRFPEAGFDIDTADRAAPGTDRFVDRMSEFLTLVGLAALVIAGIGIGGGVTSYLDARRQGIATLKILGASSSDIARIYALQIVAASLAGSLAGIVVGVALVPLLATALQGLLPVSSSVVIDPGAILLALAYGMLVALVFAAPPLLRARQFPAMALMRSRVAPLARDPKALVLVGGGLAAIIALALLTSSNPLLSAGFLAGAAAVLGLLALIGLGIRKLAGAIPRPRSPIARNALANLHRPGSSTGALVTALGFGLAAFVLLAAVQTAIDGNIAKRVPDRAPDYFVLDIPRDQVTEFETLVREADPDASWRTVPALRGSVLAFGDDTAMTRTAELEEIPDGAWALRGERGLTYADALPDGNELTAGSWWGP
;
A
#
# COMPACT_ATOMS: atom_id res chain seq x y z
N MET A 1 13.95 6.12 48.26
CA MET A 1 12.50 5.84 48.30
C MET A 1 12.18 4.61 47.47
N SER A 2 11.29 3.70 47.95
CA SER A 2 10.89 2.51 47.17
C SER A 2 9.98 2.91 46.00
N TRP A 3 9.95 2.07 44.93
CA TRP A 3 9.07 2.28 43.79
C TRP A 3 7.58 2.30 44.16
N ALA A 4 7.17 1.48 45.15
CA ALA A 4 5.80 1.44 45.67
C ALA A 4 5.38 2.75 46.34
N THR A 5 6.31 3.38 47.09
CA THR A 5 6.05 4.69 47.73
C THR A 5 6.02 5.80 46.67
N ALA A 6 6.92 5.73 45.65
CA ALA A 6 6.90 6.68 44.53
C ALA A 6 5.57 6.62 43.75
N TRP A 7 5.06 5.40 43.48
CA TRP A 7 3.76 5.20 42.84
C TRP A 7 2.59 5.73 43.65
N ARG A 8 2.61 5.52 44.97
CA ARG A 8 1.55 6.01 45.86
C ARG A 8 1.46 7.54 45.86
N ILE A 9 2.61 8.22 45.85
CA ILE A 9 2.68 9.68 45.75
C ILE A 9 2.25 10.13 44.33
N ALA A 10 2.77 9.47 43.28
CA ALA A 10 2.43 9.76 41.90
C ALA A 10 0.91 9.68 41.65
N ARG A 11 0.25 8.61 42.13
CA ARG A 11 -1.19 8.40 41.98
C ARG A 11 -2.02 9.45 42.72
N ARG A 12 -1.62 9.85 43.92
CA ARG A 12 -2.32 10.89 44.69
C ARG A 12 -2.24 12.25 43.98
N ASP A 13 -1.11 12.56 43.40
CA ASP A 13 -0.86 13.83 42.72
C ASP A 13 -1.54 13.89 41.33
N LEU A 14 -1.65 12.74 40.64
CA LEU A 14 -2.42 12.61 39.39
C LEU A 14 -3.90 12.96 39.56
N ASN A 15 -4.54 12.53 40.65
CA ASN A 15 -5.96 12.78 40.91
C ASN A 15 -6.31 14.26 41.14
N ALA A 16 -5.32 15.10 41.45
CA ALA A 16 -5.58 16.47 41.85
C ALA A 16 -5.70 17.49 40.72
N ARG A 17 -4.97 17.37 39.56
CA ARG A 17 -5.03 18.32 38.46
C ARG A 17 -4.39 17.81 37.16
N PHE A 18 -5.15 17.17 36.28
CA PHE A 18 -4.74 16.70 34.93
C PHE A 18 -4.42 17.80 33.91
N LYS A 19 -4.53 19.09 34.28
CA LYS A 19 -4.48 20.19 33.28
C LYS A 19 -3.20 20.26 32.46
N GLY A 20 -2.06 19.84 33.00
CA GLY A 20 -0.77 19.86 32.25
C GLY A 20 -0.48 18.63 31.39
N LEU A 21 -1.11 17.48 31.68
CA LEU A 21 -0.89 16.22 30.93
C LEU A 21 -1.91 15.99 29.82
N ARG A 22 -2.92 16.85 29.68
CA ARG A 22 -3.95 16.72 28.63
C ARG A 22 -3.37 16.73 27.24
N LEU A 23 -2.39 17.61 26.98
CA LEU A 23 -1.74 17.69 25.67
C LEU A 23 -0.99 16.39 25.36
N LEU A 24 -0.27 15.83 26.32
CA LEU A 24 0.39 14.53 26.19
C LEU A 24 -0.61 13.43 25.86
N LEU A 25 -1.73 13.37 26.60
CA LEU A 25 -2.80 12.38 26.37
C LEU A 25 -3.39 12.51 24.96
N VAL A 26 -3.72 13.72 24.52
CA VAL A 26 -4.30 13.97 23.19
C VAL A 26 -3.30 13.62 22.08
N CYS A 27 -2.03 14.03 22.24
CA CYS A 27 -1.00 13.74 21.25
C CYS A 27 -0.76 12.23 21.07
N LEU A 28 -0.69 11.50 22.20
CA LEU A 28 -0.55 10.04 22.14
C LEU A 28 -1.81 9.36 21.62
N PHE A 29 -2.98 9.79 22.09
CA PHE A 29 -4.27 9.29 21.61
C PHE A 29 -4.37 9.37 20.08
N LEU A 30 -4.07 10.54 19.50
CA LEU A 30 -4.12 10.74 18.05
C LEU A 30 -3.03 9.96 17.30
N GLY A 31 -1.79 10.00 17.80
CA GLY A 31 -0.66 9.35 17.11
C GLY A 31 -0.76 7.82 17.13
N THR A 32 -1.02 7.21 18.31
CA THR A 32 -1.17 5.76 18.41
C THR A 32 -2.48 5.26 17.84
N GLY A 33 -3.54 6.08 17.89
CA GLY A 33 -4.83 5.77 17.27
C GLY A 33 -4.74 5.70 15.75
N ALA A 34 -4.03 6.65 15.14
CA ALA A 34 -3.79 6.63 13.70
C ALA A 34 -2.98 5.39 13.26
N LEU A 35 -1.88 5.08 13.97
CA LEU A 35 -1.08 3.88 13.67
C LEU A 35 -1.87 2.58 13.85
N ALA A 36 -2.65 2.47 14.94
CA ALA A 36 -3.47 1.30 15.17
C ALA A 36 -4.58 1.14 14.12
N ALA A 37 -5.20 2.25 13.70
CA ALA A 37 -6.23 2.24 12.66
C ALA A 37 -5.62 1.80 11.30
N ILE A 38 -4.46 2.33 10.92
CA ILE A 38 -3.77 1.98 9.70
C ILE A 38 -3.38 0.50 9.72
N GLY A 39 -2.65 0.05 10.76
CA GLY A 39 -2.21 -1.34 10.85
C GLY A 39 -3.37 -2.35 10.90
N SER A 40 -4.45 -2.03 11.64
CA SER A 40 -5.62 -2.90 11.67
C SER A 40 -6.42 -2.91 10.36
N LEU A 41 -6.43 -1.80 9.61
CA LEU A 41 -7.06 -1.75 8.29
C LEU A 41 -6.26 -2.59 7.29
N THR A 42 -4.93 -2.47 7.29
CA THR A 42 -4.06 -3.30 6.46
C THR A 42 -4.26 -4.79 6.76
N ALA A 43 -4.21 -5.18 8.03
CA ALA A 43 -4.45 -6.55 8.45
C ALA A 43 -5.87 -7.05 8.09
N ALA A 44 -6.87 -6.16 8.04
CA ALA A 44 -8.22 -6.52 7.59
C ALA A 44 -8.28 -6.80 6.09
N ILE A 45 -7.52 -6.05 5.28
CA ILE A 45 -7.42 -6.27 3.83
C ILE A 45 -6.65 -7.57 3.55
N GLU A 46 -5.48 -7.73 4.16
CA GLU A 46 -4.65 -8.94 4.01
C GLU A 46 -5.41 -10.20 4.46
N GLY A 47 -6.08 -10.13 5.62
CA GLY A 47 -6.88 -11.23 6.13
C GLY A 47 -8.09 -11.58 5.25
N GLU A 48 -8.70 -10.61 4.57
CA GLU A 48 -9.78 -10.85 3.61
C GLU A 48 -9.27 -11.51 2.34
N ILE A 49 -8.11 -11.06 1.83
CA ILE A 49 -7.45 -11.66 0.66
C ILE A 49 -7.03 -13.10 0.99
N GLU A 50 -6.41 -13.33 2.15
CA GLU A 50 -6.00 -14.67 2.59
C GLU A 50 -7.20 -15.61 2.81
N ALA A 51 -8.26 -15.11 3.45
CA ALA A 51 -9.46 -15.92 3.71
C ALA A 51 -10.22 -16.33 2.44
N ASN A 52 -10.28 -15.44 1.46
CA ASN A 52 -11.02 -15.61 0.22
C ASN A 52 -10.12 -15.80 -1.01
N GLY A 53 -8.81 -15.91 -0.82
CA GLY A 53 -7.84 -16.00 -1.90
C GLY A 53 -8.11 -17.17 -2.86
N ARG A 54 -8.56 -18.31 -2.33
CA ARG A 54 -8.98 -19.48 -3.14
C ARG A 54 -10.17 -19.17 -4.05
N GLU A 55 -11.12 -18.38 -3.55
CA GLU A 55 -12.27 -17.97 -4.32
C GLU A 55 -11.90 -16.89 -5.35
N TYR A 56 -11.07 -15.94 -4.97
CA TYR A 56 -10.60 -14.87 -5.86
C TYR A 56 -9.71 -15.40 -6.99
N LEU A 57 -8.86 -16.38 -6.71
CA LEU A 57 -8.03 -17.06 -7.71
C LEU A 57 -8.83 -18.10 -8.49
N GLY A 58 -9.88 -18.66 -7.85
CA GLY A 58 -10.62 -19.81 -8.36
C GLY A 58 -9.91 -21.15 -8.21
N GLY A 59 -8.82 -21.19 -7.41
CA GLY A 59 -7.99 -22.37 -7.17
C GLY A 59 -7.06 -22.18 -5.97
N ASP A 60 -6.37 -23.23 -5.55
CA ASP A 60 -5.22 -23.13 -4.63
C ASP A 60 -3.98 -22.59 -5.37
N LEU A 61 -3.89 -22.90 -6.67
CA LEU A 61 -2.85 -22.49 -7.60
C LEU A 61 -3.46 -22.21 -8.97
N GLN A 62 -2.98 -21.18 -9.68
CA GLN A 62 -3.32 -20.86 -11.06
C GLN A 62 -2.04 -20.76 -11.89
N ILE A 63 -2.06 -21.35 -13.08
CA ILE A 63 -1.00 -21.23 -14.08
C ILE A 63 -1.55 -20.47 -15.28
N GLU A 64 -0.86 -19.43 -15.68
CA GLU A 64 -1.15 -18.65 -16.87
C GLU A 64 -0.13 -18.91 -17.96
N LEU A 65 -0.63 -19.14 -19.17
CA LEU A 65 0.17 -19.31 -20.37
C LEU A 65 -0.40 -18.47 -21.52
N TRP A 66 0.49 -17.90 -22.31
CA TRP A 66 0.08 -17.11 -23.46
C TRP A 66 0.25 -17.88 -24.78
N GLN A 67 -0.75 -17.78 -25.66
CA GLN A 67 -0.77 -18.36 -27.02
C GLN A 67 -0.56 -19.87 -27.09
N ARG A 68 -0.58 -20.56 -25.96
CA ARG A 68 -0.54 -22.02 -25.88
C ARG A 68 -1.36 -22.53 -24.69
N GLY A 69 -1.79 -23.75 -24.77
CA GLY A 69 -2.29 -24.51 -23.63
C GLY A 69 -1.20 -25.33 -22.97
N LEU A 70 -1.57 -26.03 -21.90
CA LEU A 70 -0.69 -27.03 -21.27
C LEU A 70 -0.38 -28.17 -22.23
N SER A 71 0.86 -28.63 -22.23
CA SER A 71 1.22 -29.91 -22.83
C SER A 71 0.64 -31.09 -22.04
N PRO A 72 0.55 -32.29 -22.62
CA PRO A 72 0.04 -33.45 -21.88
C PRO A 72 0.80 -33.79 -20.61
N ASP A 73 2.14 -33.62 -20.62
CA ASP A 73 2.99 -33.88 -19.47
C ASP A 73 2.79 -32.82 -18.36
N GLU A 74 2.67 -31.55 -18.73
CA GLU A 74 2.36 -30.44 -17.80
C GLU A 74 0.98 -30.66 -17.15
N ARG A 75 -0.04 -31.01 -17.96
CA ARG A 75 -1.39 -31.28 -17.48
C ARG A 75 -1.40 -32.47 -16.51
N SER A 76 -0.73 -33.57 -16.85
CA SER A 76 -0.66 -34.75 -15.98
C SER A 76 0.00 -34.42 -14.63
N ALA A 77 1.03 -33.56 -14.63
CA ALA A 77 1.68 -33.12 -13.40
C ALA A 77 0.73 -32.33 -12.48
N LEU A 78 -0.17 -31.52 -13.06
CA LEU A 78 -1.17 -30.78 -12.28
C LEU A 78 -2.30 -31.68 -11.78
N GLU A 79 -2.75 -32.66 -12.58
CA GLU A 79 -3.74 -33.65 -12.19
C GLU A 79 -3.26 -34.57 -11.05
N GLU A 80 -1.91 -34.73 -10.86
CA GLU A 80 -1.32 -35.38 -9.69
C GLU A 80 -1.47 -34.57 -8.40
N LEU A 81 -1.73 -33.25 -8.50
CA LEU A 81 -1.88 -32.35 -7.34
C LEU A 81 -3.33 -32.29 -6.83
N GLY A 82 -4.31 -32.50 -7.72
CA GLY A 82 -5.74 -32.46 -7.39
C GLY A 82 -6.64 -32.20 -8.58
N ASP A 83 -7.81 -31.63 -8.32
CA ASP A 83 -8.78 -31.30 -9.37
C ASP A 83 -8.29 -30.11 -10.20
N VAL A 84 -8.37 -30.25 -11.52
CA VAL A 84 -7.90 -29.25 -12.47
C VAL A 84 -9.07 -28.68 -13.26
N SER A 85 -9.13 -27.37 -13.40
CA SER A 85 -10.03 -26.67 -14.32
C SER A 85 -9.23 -25.82 -15.29
N ALA A 86 -9.45 -26.01 -16.59
CA ALA A 86 -8.80 -25.26 -17.64
C ALA A 86 -9.77 -24.27 -18.28
N GLY A 87 -9.25 -23.09 -18.64
CA GLY A 87 -9.99 -22.07 -19.34
C GLY A 87 -9.13 -21.29 -20.31
N THR A 88 -9.79 -20.61 -21.23
CA THR A 88 -9.13 -19.72 -22.19
C THR A 88 -9.76 -18.35 -22.15
N ARG A 89 -8.94 -17.33 -22.19
CA ARG A 89 -9.34 -15.93 -22.17
C ARG A 89 -8.83 -15.20 -23.38
N LEU A 90 -9.69 -14.44 -24.04
CA LEU A 90 -9.31 -13.64 -25.20
C LEU A 90 -10.28 -12.47 -25.41
N GLN A 91 -9.82 -11.48 -26.15
CA GLN A 91 -10.66 -10.39 -26.63
C GLN A 91 -11.43 -10.84 -27.87
N ALA A 92 -12.72 -10.54 -27.93
CA ALA A 92 -13.55 -10.85 -29.09
C ALA A 92 -14.60 -9.76 -29.33
N MET A 93 -15.23 -9.81 -30.51
CA MET A 93 -16.39 -8.96 -30.82
C MET A 93 -17.65 -9.80 -30.76
N ALA A 94 -18.60 -9.38 -29.94
CA ALA A 94 -19.96 -9.91 -29.99
C ALA A 94 -20.85 -9.00 -30.82
N ARG A 95 -21.73 -9.58 -31.64
CA ARG A 95 -22.64 -8.86 -32.52
C ARG A 95 -24.09 -9.29 -32.25
N PHE A 96 -24.99 -8.31 -32.28
CA PHE A 96 -26.42 -8.53 -32.24
C PHE A 96 -27.12 -7.49 -33.12
N ASP A 97 -27.83 -7.93 -34.14
CA ASP A 97 -28.37 -7.06 -35.19
C ASP A 97 -27.28 -6.10 -35.73
N ASP A 98 -27.54 -4.80 -35.72
CA ASP A 98 -26.61 -3.75 -36.18
C ASP A 98 -25.60 -3.30 -35.08
N LYS A 99 -25.62 -3.92 -33.89
CA LYS A 99 -24.73 -3.58 -32.79
C LYS A 99 -23.57 -4.54 -32.71
N ALA A 100 -22.39 -4.01 -32.47
CA ALA A 100 -21.20 -4.76 -32.14
C ALA A 100 -20.55 -4.18 -30.86
N ALA A 101 -20.08 -5.04 -29.98
CA ALA A 101 -19.43 -4.63 -28.75
C ALA A 101 -18.18 -5.48 -28.50
N PRO A 102 -17.07 -4.86 -28.11
CA PRO A 102 -15.90 -5.61 -27.63
C PRO A 102 -16.25 -6.26 -26.30
N ILE A 103 -15.91 -7.53 -26.20
CA ILE A 103 -16.15 -8.37 -25.02
C ILE A 103 -14.86 -9.09 -24.64
N GLU A 104 -14.79 -9.45 -23.38
CA GLU A 104 -13.83 -10.41 -22.92
C GLU A 104 -14.47 -11.79 -22.89
N LEU A 105 -14.00 -12.67 -23.77
CA LEU A 105 -14.51 -14.02 -23.89
C LEU A 105 -13.75 -14.93 -22.92
N LYS A 106 -14.48 -15.56 -22.00
CA LYS A 106 -13.97 -16.52 -21.03
C LYS A 106 -14.56 -17.90 -21.35
N ALA A 107 -13.74 -18.75 -21.92
CA ALA A 107 -14.10 -20.14 -22.18
C ALA A 107 -13.68 -20.99 -20.98
N ILE A 108 -14.60 -21.82 -20.47
CA ILE A 108 -14.41 -22.62 -19.26
C ILE A 108 -14.83 -24.08 -19.50
N ASP A 109 -14.14 -24.97 -18.79
CA ASP A 109 -14.45 -26.38 -18.78
C ASP A 109 -15.59 -26.76 -17.82
N SER A 110 -15.95 -28.04 -17.78
CA SER A 110 -17.03 -28.54 -16.92
C SER A 110 -16.65 -28.59 -15.43
N ALA A 111 -15.38 -28.46 -15.06
CA ALA A 111 -14.90 -28.47 -13.68
C ALA A 111 -15.04 -27.11 -13.02
N TYR A 112 -15.20 -26.02 -13.81
CA TYR A 112 -15.36 -24.66 -13.30
C TYR A 112 -16.75 -24.43 -12.68
N PRO A 113 -16.86 -23.71 -11.53
CA PRO A 113 -15.76 -23.20 -10.69
C PRO A 113 -15.27 -24.25 -9.69
N LEU A 114 -13.96 -24.27 -9.37
CA LEU A 114 -13.41 -25.15 -8.33
C LEU A 114 -13.71 -24.63 -6.92
N TYR A 115 -13.81 -23.28 -6.76
CA TYR A 115 -14.18 -22.59 -5.53
C TYR A 115 -15.22 -21.51 -5.83
N GLY A 116 -16.07 -21.21 -4.84
CA GLY A 116 -17.16 -20.26 -4.99
C GLY A 116 -18.31 -20.77 -5.86
N GLU A 117 -19.21 -19.88 -6.26
CA GLU A 117 -20.38 -20.19 -7.09
C GLU A 117 -20.57 -19.17 -8.20
N LEU A 118 -20.76 -19.63 -9.43
CA LEU A 118 -21.21 -18.79 -10.53
C LEU A 118 -22.74 -18.73 -10.49
N THR A 119 -23.31 -17.56 -10.22
CA THR A 119 -24.77 -17.41 -10.14
C THR A 119 -25.29 -16.48 -11.23
N LEU A 120 -26.50 -16.77 -11.71
CA LEU A 120 -27.23 -15.94 -12.66
C LEU A 120 -28.28 -15.10 -11.93
N THR A 121 -28.69 -13.99 -12.54
CA THR A 121 -29.71 -13.07 -11.99
C THR A 121 -31.06 -13.71 -11.72
N ASP A 122 -31.34 -14.90 -12.26
CA ASP A 122 -32.52 -15.70 -11.96
C ASP A 122 -32.35 -16.63 -10.72
N GLY A 123 -31.21 -16.51 -10.02
CA GLY A 123 -30.91 -17.27 -8.81
C GLY A 123 -30.35 -18.66 -9.04
N ARG A 124 -30.09 -19.06 -10.30
CA ARG A 124 -29.48 -20.38 -10.60
C ARG A 124 -27.98 -20.34 -10.38
N SER A 125 -27.47 -21.32 -9.63
CA SER A 125 -26.04 -21.65 -9.62
C SER A 125 -25.71 -22.50 -10.84
N VAL A 126 -24.72 -22.11 -11.61
CA VAL A 126 -24.36 -22.71 -12.89
C VAL A 126 -22.85 -22.97 -13.00
N GLY A 127 -22.44 -23.84 -13.90
CA GLY A 127 -21.06 -24.02 -14.35
C GLY A 127 -20.90 -23.55 -15.80
N ALA A 128 -20.09 -24.30 -16.57
CA ALA A 128 -19.93 -24.02 -17.99
C ALA A 128 -21.27 -24.04 -18.74
N PRO A 129 -21.50 -23.06 -19.65
CA PRO A 129 -22.73 -23.04 -20.43
C PRO A 129 -22.81 -24.26 -21.36
N PRO A 130 -24.02 -24.79 -21.58
CA PRO A 130 -24.23 -25.84 -22.58
C PRO A 130 -23.79 -25.38 -23.97
N ALA A 131 -23.42 -26.32 -24.81
CA ALA A 131 -23.04 -26.03 -26.19
C ALA A 131 -24.11 -25.18 -26.90
N GLY A 132 -23.66 -24.10 -27.56
CA GLY A 132 -24.52 -23.11 -28.22
C GLY A 132 -25.18 -22.07 -27.30
N GLN A 133 -24.80 -22.03 -26.03
CA GLN A 133 -25.24 -21.00 -25.10
C GLN A 133 -24.06 -20.20 -24.55
N ALA A 134 -24.37 -19.01 -24.00
CA ALA A 134 -23.42 -18.14 -23.32
C ALA A 134 -24.06 -17.48 -22.10
N TRP A 135 -23.26 -17.25 -21.05
CA TRP A 135 -23.61 -16.39 -19.93
C TRP A 135 -23.00 -15.01 -20.13
N LEU A 136 -23.77 -13.95 -20.04
CA LEU A 136 -23.32 -12.58 -20.25
C LEU A 136 -23.25 -11.83 -18.92
N SER A 137 -22.20 -11.04 -18.73
CA SER A 137 -22.24 -10.01 -17.69
C SER A 137 -23.30 -8.96 -18.02
N GLN A 138 -23.82 -8.26 -16.99
CA GLN A 138 -24.79 -7.19 -17.20
C GLN A 138 -24.26 -6.12 -18.18
N GLY A 139 -22.97 -5.76 -18.09
CA GLY A 139 -22.35 -4.82 -19.00
C GLY A 139 -22.32 -5.26 -20.47
N ALA A 140 -22.18 -6.58 -20.74
CA ALA A 140 -22.27 -7.12 -22.10
C ALA A 140 -23.70 -7.06 -22.63
N ALA A 141 -24.67 -7.44 -21.81
CA ALA A 141 -26.08 -7.39 -22.16
C ALA A 141 -26.55 -5.96 -22.47
N ASP A 142 -26.15 -4.98 -21.65
CA ASP A 142 -26.52 -3.55 -21.83
C ASP A 142 -25.90 -2.97 -23.10
N ARG A 143 -24.63 -3.25 -23.39
CA ARG A 143 -23.95 -2.75 -24.60
C ARG A 143 -24.56 -3.29 -25.89
N LEU A 144 -24.89 -4.58 -25.91
CA LEU A 144 -25.53 -5.21 -27.05
C LEU A 144 -27.05 -4.94 -27.11
N GLY A 145 -27.67 -4.59 -25.98
CA GLY A 145 -29.11 -4.41 -25.86
C GLY A 145 -29.87 -5.74 -25.94
N VAL A 146 -29.32 -6.80 -25.34
CA VAL A 146 -29.88 -8.16 -25.40
C VAL A 146 -30.43 -8.61 -24.04
N ALA A 147 -31.39 -9.51 -24.09
CA ALA A 147 -31.96 -10.20 -22.93
C ALA A 147 -31.76 -11.72 -23.06
N PRO A 148 -31.93 -12.49 -21.97
CA PRO A 148 -31.91 -13.94 -22.03
C PRO A 148 -32.83 -14.47 -23.12
N GLY A 149 -32.33 -15.42 -23.92
CA GLY A 149 -33.04 -15.99 -25.07
C GLY A 149 -32.64 -15.39 -26.43
N ALA A 150 -32.01 -14.23 -26.48
CA ALA A 150 -31.48 -13.62 -27.71
C ALA A 150 -30.35 -14.46 -28.32
N ALA A 151 -30.13 -14.34 -29.64
CA ALA A 151 -29.04 -14.99 -30.36
C ALA A 151 -27.96 -13.95 -30.69
N ILE A 152 -26.75 -14.11 -30.19
CA ILE A 152 -25.60 -13.27 -30.44
C ILE A 152 -24.58 -14.00 -31.31
N ALA A 153 -23.86 -13.30 -32.16
CA ALA A 153 -22.78 -13.86 -32.97
C ALA A 153 -21.41 -13.52 -32.34
N ILE A 154 -20.55 -14.52 -32.19
CA ILE A 154 -19.16 -14.39 -31.73
C ILE A 154 -18.27 -15.18 -32.67
N GLY A 155 -17.34 -14.52 -33.38
CA GLY A 155 -16.59 -15.12 -34.47
C GLY A 155 -17.54 -15.66 -35.55
N THR A 156 -17.39 -16.93 -35.91
CA THR A 156 -18.25 -17.64 -36.90
C THR A 156 -19.46 -18.31 -36.25
N GLU A 157 -19.58 -18.33 -34.92
CA GLU A 157 -20.61 -19.06 -34.18
C GLU A 157 -21.75 -18.14 -33.73
N THR A 158 -22.98 -18.69 -33.70
CA THR A 158 -24.15 -18.03 -33.13
C THR A 158 -24.56 -18.74 -31.83
N LEU A 159 -24.61 -17.96 -30.76
CA LEU A 159 -24.89 -18.45 -29.40
C LEU A 159 -26.18 -17.83 -28.86
N ARG A 160 -26.93 -18.65 -28.11
CA ARG A 160 -28.10 -18.15 -27.36
C ARG A 160 -27.67 -17.62 -25.99
N VAL A 161 -28.13 -16.45 -25.63
CA VAL A 161 -27.98 -15.90 -24.28
C VAL A 161 -28.79 -16.72 -23.31
N GLY A 162 -28.15 -17.58 -22.51
CA GLY A 162 -28.80 -18.46 -21.57
C GLY A 162 -29.11 -17.83 -20.22
N GLY A 163 -28.43 -16.72 -19.88
CA GLY A 163 -28.64 -15.96 -18.63
C GLY A 163 -27.66 -14.81 -18.48
N ILE A 164 -27.95 -13.95 -17.50
CA ILE A 164 -27.09 -12.82 -17.11
C ILE A 164 -26.40 -13.21 -15.80
N ILE A 165 -25.08 -12.97 -15.73
CA ILE A 165 -24.25 -13.26 -14.57
C ILE A 165 -24.56 -12.26 -13.47
N GLU A 166 -24.83 -12.75 -12.26
CA GLU A 166 -24.95 -11.95 -11.04
C GLU A 166 -23.63 -11.96 -10.25
N THR A 167 -23.10 -13.17 -10.00
CA THR A 167 -21.84 -13.33 -9.27
C THR A 167 -20.89 -14.25 -10.04
N GLU A 168 -19.67 -13.80 -10.21
CA GLU A 168 -18.56 -14.56 -10.79
C GLU A 168 -17.46 -14.66 -9.71
N PRO A 169 -17.09 -15.88 -9.25
CA PRO A 169 -16.26 -16.05 -8.05
C PRO A 169 -14.85 -15.51 -8.22
N ASP A 170 -14.18 -15.80 -9.32
CA ASP A 170 -12.78 -15.44 -9.61
C ASP A 170 -12.59 -14.07 -10.28
N ARG A 171 -13.63 -13.23 -10.28
CA ARG A 171 -13.62 -11.92 -10.95
C ARG A 171 -12.54 -10.98 -10.42
N LEU A 172 -12.26 -11.00 -9.10
CA LEU A 172 -11.27 -10.12 -8.48
C LEU A 172 -9.83 -10.54 -8.79
N GLY A 173 -9.56 -11.83 -8.92
CA GLY A 173 -8.25 -12.36 -9.32
C GLY A 173 -7.92 -12.15 -10.80
N GLU A 174 -8.90 -11.79 -11.62
CA GLU A 174 -8.72 -11.65 -13.06
C GLU A 174 -8.06 -10.31 -13.49
N GLY A 175 -7.90 -9.37 -12.59
CA GLY A 175 -7.24 -8.09 -12.86
C GLY A 175 -8.02 -7.13 -13.76
N PHE A 176 -7.31 -6.32 -14.54
CA PHE A 176 -7.91 -5.32 -15.42
C PHE A 176 -8.53 -5.96 -16.67
N GLN A 177 -9.83 -5.73 -16.87
CA GLN A 177 -10.60 -6.24 -18.01
C GLN A 177 -10.81 -5.15 -19.06
N LEU A 178 -10.52 -5.45 -20.33
CA LEU A 178 -10.72 -4.52 -21.45
C LEU A 178 -12.16 -4.50 -21.99
N GLY A 179 -13.03 -5.36 -21.50
CA GLY A 179 -14.43 -5.45 -21.93
C GLY A 179 -15.30 -6.18 -20.92
N PRO A 180 -16.63 -6.15 -21.10
CA PRO A 180 -17.54 -6.94 -20.29
C PRO A 180 -17.43 -8.43 -20.60
N THR A 181 -17.46 -9.25 -19.57
CA THR A 181 -17.27 -10.71 -19.67
C THR A 181 -18.43 -11.39 -20.36
N VAL A 182 -18.10 -12.34 -21.23
CA VAL A 182 -19.02 -13.36 -21.79
C VAL A 182 -18.40 -14.73 -21.55
N ILE A 183 -19.12 -15.59 -20.80
CA ILE A 183 -18.67 -16.94 -20.48
C ILE A 183 -19.26 -17.93 -21.48
N VAL A 184 -18.40 -18.82 -22.00
CA VAL A 184 -18.74 -19.84 -23.00
C VAL A 184 -18.11 -21.18 -22.66
N ALA A 185 -18.52 -22.24 -23.37
CA ALA A 185 -17.89 -23.55 -23.23
C ALA A 185 -16.46 -23.55 -23.78
N GLU A 186 -15.57 -24.35 -23.20
CA GLU A 186 -14.12 -24.43 -23.46
C GLU A 186 -13.78 -24.56 -24.97
N ASP A 187 -14.57 -25.32 -25.71
CA ASP A 187 -14.32 -25.61 -27.13
C ASP A 187 -14.73 -24.49 -28.09
N LEU A 188 -15.49 -23.50 -27.62
CA LEU A 188 -16.05 -22.46 -28.47
C LEU A 188 -14.97 -21.58 -29.17
N PRO A 189 -13.92 -21.08 -28.52
CA PRO A 189 -12.96 -20.20 -29.19
C PRO A 189 -12.32 -20.84 -30.41
N MET A 190 -12.06 -22.13 -30.35
CA MET A 190 -11.50 -22.89 -31.48
C MET A 190 -12.53 -23.06 -32.59
N ARG A 191 -13.77 -23.46 -32.28
CA ARG A 191 -14.87 -23.62 -33.24
C ARG A 191 -15.26 -22.28 -33.91
N ALA A 192 -15.22 -21.20 -33.13
CA ALA A 192 -15.55 -19.86 -33.61
C ALA A 192 -14.43 -19.22 -34.46
N GLY A 193 -13.31 -19.92 -34.67
CA GLY A 193 -12.17 -19.42 -35.46
C GLY A 193 -11.41 -18.29 -34.78
N LEU A 194 -11.54 -18.16 -33.44
CA LEU A 194 -10.88 -17.09 -32.67
C LEU A 194 -9.46 -17.46 -32.25
N ILE A 195 -9.15 -18.77 -32.22
CA ILE A 195 -7.81 -19.28 -31.94
C ILE A 195 -7.21 -19.81 -33.25
N ALA A 196 -6.27 -19.05 -33.77
CA ALA A 196 -5.47 -19.39 -34.95
C ALA A 196 -3.98 -19.18 -34.63
N PRO A 197 -3.05 -19.70 -35.43
CA PRO A 197 -1.64 -19.40 -35.26
C PRO A 197 -1.39 -17.88 -35.22
N GLY A 198 -0.87 -17.37 -34.11
CA GLY A 198 -0.62 -15.94 -33.89
C GLY A 198 -1.73 -15.18 -33.14
N SER A 199 -2.87 -15.82 -32.85
CA SER A 199 -3.91 -15.19 -32.02
C SER A 199 -3.42 -14.94 -30.59
N MET A 200 -3.84 -13.82 -30.04
CA MET A 200 -3.53 -13.43 -28.66
C MET A 200 -4.60 -13.99 -27.71
N TYR A 201 -4.28 -15.05 -27.03
CA TYR A 201 -5.14 -15.62 -25.98
C TYR A 201 -4.30 -16.07 -24.79
N GLN A 202 -4.94 -16.14 -23.65
CA GLN A 202 -4.37 -16.59 -22.40
C GLN A 202 -5.05 -17.90 -21.98
N SER A 203 -4.27 -18.91 -21.73
CA SER A 203 -4.75 -20.16 -21.10
C SER A 203 -4.55 -20.04 -19.60
N LYS A 204 -5.62 -20.22 -18.84
CA LYS A 204 -5.62 -20.22 -17.37
C LYS A 204 -6.00 -21.59 -16.87
N THR A 205 -5.11 -22.23 -16.14
CA THR A 205 -5.38 -23.51 -15.50
C THR A 205 -5.34 -23.36 -14.01
N ARG A 206 -6.43 -23.75 -13.34
CA ARG A 206 -6.59 -23.68 -11.88
C ARG A 206 -6.56 -25.07 -11.30
N VAL A 207 -5.97 -25.20 -10.12
CA VAL A 207 -5.84 -26.47 -9.41
C VAL A 207 -6.42 -26.33 -8.01
N ARG A 208 -7.28 -27.27 -7.62
CA ARG A 208 -7.73 -27.46 -6.25
C ARG A 208 -7.03 -28.69 -5.68
N PHE A 209 -6.20 -28.49 -4.65
CA PHE A 209 -5.44 -29.59 -4.05
C PHE A 209 -6.34 -30.54 -3.27
N ASP A 210 -6.07 -31.83 -3.39
CA ASP A 210 -6.76 -32.89 -2.62
C ASP A 210 -6.48 -32.78 -1.11
N GLN A 211 -5.30 -32.28 -0.74
CA GLN A 211 -4.85 -32.07 0.64
C GLN A 211 -4.14 -30.74 0.74
N GLY A 212 -4.19 -30.11 1.92
CA GLY A 212 -3.43 -28.90 2.19
C GLY A 212 -1.94 -29.14 1.94
N ARG A 213 -1.39 -28.45 0.94
CA ARG A 213 0.02 -28.50 0.54
C ARG A 213 0.63 -27.13 0.83
N ASP A 214 1.93 -27.12 0.97
CA ASP A 214 2.70 -25.87 1.00
C ASP A 214 2.73 -25.32 -0.43
N LEU A 215 2.13 -24.14 -0.62
CA LEU A 215 1.97 -23.52 -1.94
C LEU A 215 3.33 -23.14 -2.54
N GLU A 216 4.23 -22.61 -1.73
CA GLU A 216 5.57 -22.19 -2.16
C GLU A 216 6.41 -23.42 -2.59
N ALA A 217 6.32 -24.53 -1.85
CA ALA A 217 7.01 -25.77 -2.22
C ALA A 217 6.46 -26.38 -3.53
N VAL A 218 5.17 -26.26 -3.81
CA VAL A 218 4.56 -26.75 -5.06
C VAL A 218 4.98 -25.86 -6.24
N GLU A 219 5.01 -24.54 -6.06
CA GLU A 219 5.49 -23.58 -7.06
C GLU A 219 6.93 -23.91 -7.46
N GLU A 220 7.84 -24.02 -6.48
CA GLU A 220 9.24 -24.39 -6.71
C GLU A 220 9.38 -25.76 -7.40
N GLN A 221 8.57 -26.73 -7.02
CA GLN A 221 8.57 -28.06 -7.65
C GLN A 221 8.16 -27.99 -9.12
N LEU A 222 7.16 -27.20 -9.49
CA LEU A 222 6.70 -27.04 -10.87
C LEU A 222 7.70 -26.29 -11.73
N GLU A 223 8.28 -25.21 -11.21
CA GLU A 223 9.35 -24.46 -11.88
C GLU A 223 10.58 -25.33 -12.16
N ASN A 224 11.00 -26.11 -11.18
CA ASN A 224 12.12 -27.03 -11.35
C ASN A 224 11.83 -28.19 -12.31
N ARG A 225 10.57 -28.68 -12.37
CA ARG A 225 10.18 -29.78 -13.27
C ARG A 225 10.04 -29.30 -14.72
N PHE A 226 9.60 -28.03 -14.93
CA PHE A 226 9.32 -27.47 -16.24
C PHE A 226 9.98 -26.09 -16.46
N PRO A 227 11.33 -25.98 -16.39
CA PRO A 227 12.02 -24.69 -16.40
C PRO A 227 11.87 -23.89 -17.69
N GLU A 228 11.51 -24.55 -18.80
CA GLU A 228 11.30 -23.91 -20.11
C GLU A 228 9.81 -23.67 -20.42
N ALA A 229 8.92 -24.04 -19.50
CA ALA A 229 7.47 -23.94 -19.74
C ALA A 229 6.95 -22.50 -19.79
N GLY A 230 7.65 -21.56 -19.16
CA GLY A 230 7.23 -20.16 -19.07
C GLY A 230 5.95 -19.99 -18.27
N PHE A 231 5.76 -20.78 -17.24
CA PHE A 231 4.62 -20.67 -16.31
C PHE A 231 4.64 -19.29 -15.62
N ASP A 232 3.50 -18.64 -15.58
CA ASP A 232 3.20 -17.54 -14.67
C ASP A 232 2.29 -18.14 -13.59
N ILE A 233 2.83 -18.32 -12.38
CA ILE A 233 2.16 -19.05 -11.30
C ILE A 233 1.67 -18.08 -10.26
N ASP A 234 0.36 -18.10 -10.02
CA ASP A 234 -0.28 -17.40 -8.92
C ASP A 234 -0.80 -18.39 -7.89
N THR A 235 -0.61 -18.09 -6.62
CA THR A 235 -1.07 -18.94 -5.50
C THR A 235 -2.16 -18.24 -4.69
N ALA A 236 -3.00 -19.01 -3.98
CA ALA A 236 -4.16 -18.48 -3.26
C ALA A 236 -3.81 -17.46 -2.17
N ASP A 237 -2.62 -17.50 -1.61
CA ASP A 237 -2.08 -16.52 -0.67
C ASP A 237 -1.65 -15.21 -1.36
N ARG A 238 -1.48 -15.24 -2.69
CA ARG A 238 -1.15 -14.10 -3.56
C ARG A 238 -2.19 -13.91 -4.67
N ALA A 239 -3.44 -14.22 -4.37
CA ALA A 239 -4.56 -14.31 -5.33
C ALA A 239 -4.88 -12.99 -6.08
N ALA A 240 -4.30 -11.88 -5.66
CA ALA A 240 -4.52 -10.57 -6.26
C ALA A 240 -3.20 -9.79 -6.44
N PRO A 241 -2.24 -10.27 -7.28
CA PRO A 241 -0.88 -9.72 -7.33
C PRO A 241 -0.81 -8.21 -7.63
N GLY A 242 -1.79 -7.68 -8.35
CA GLY A 242 -1.92 -6.24 -8.61
C GLY A 242 -2.42 -5.47 -7.40
N THR A 243 -3.35 -6.04 -6.65
CA THR A 243 -3.93 -5.46 -5.43
C THR A 243 -2.95 -5.56 -4.27
N ASP A 244 -2.24 -6.67 -4.12
CA ASP A 244 -1.26 -6.89 -3.05
C ASP A 244 -0.15 -5.83 -3.12
N ARG A 245 0.47 -5.65 -4.28
CA ARG A 245 1.50 -4.59 -4.47
C ARG A 245 0.96 -3.19 -4.21
N PHE A 246 -0.31 -2.94 -4.52
CA PHE A 246 -0.95 -1.66 -4.22
C PHE A 246 -1.18 -1.51 -2.73
N VAL A 247 -1.72 -2.54 -2.06
CA VAL A 247 -1.98 -2.58 -0.61
C VAL A 247 -0.68 -2.43 0.17
N ASP A 248 0.37 -3.17 -0.19
CA ASP A 248 1.70 -3.08 0.43
C ASP A 248 2.26 -1.66 0.35
N ARG A 249 2.26 -1.05 -0.83
CA ARG A 249 2.77 0.32 -1.02
C ARG A 249 1.93 1.34 -0.27
N MET A 250 0.60 1.18 -0.27
CA MET A 250 -0.29 2.07 0.48
C MET A 250 -0.13 1.90 1.98
N SER A 251 0.02 0.67 2.47
CA SER A 251 0.29 0.36 3.87
C SER A 251 1.61 0.97 4.33
N GLU A 252 2.66 0.78 3.56
CA GLU A 252 3.98 1.39 3.84
C GLU A 252 3.89 2.92 3.87
N PHE A 253 3.27 3.53 2.86
CA PHE A 253 3.06 4.98 2.81
C PHE A 253 2.25 5.49 4.00
N LEU A 254 1.13 4.85 4.33
CA LEU A 254 0.30 5.22 5.47
C LEU A 254 1.03 5.05 6.80
N THR A 255 1.85 4.01 6.94
CA THR A 255 2.71 3.79 8.12
C THR A 255 3.72 4.92 8.29
N LEU A 256 4.36 5.37 7.20
CA LEU A 256 5.26 6.51 7.22
C LEU A 256 4.53 7.81 7.60
N VAL A 257 3.31 8.03 7.11
CA VAL A 257 2.46 9.16 7.52
C VAL A 257 2.10 9.07 9.00
N GLY A 258 1.76 7.88 9.50
CA GLY A 258 1.51 7.62 10.92
C GLY A 258 2.73 7.91 11.79
N LEU A 259 3.93 7.54 11.32
CA LEU A 259 5.18 7.83 12.00
C LEU A 259 5.49 9.34 12.01
N ALA A 260 5.21 10.04 10.91
CA ALA A 260 5.31 11.50 10.86
C ALA A 260 4.35 12.17 11.86
N ALA A 261 3.12 11.71 11.95
CA ALA A 261 2.14 12.19 12.94
C ALA A 261 2.64 11.96 14.38
N LEU A 262 3.28 10.82 14.65
CA LEU A 262 3.90 10.55 15.95
C LEU A 262 5.08 11.48 16.26
N VAL A 263 5.88 11.87 15.27
CA VAL A 263 6.96 12.86 15.47
C VAL A 263 6.36 14.20 15.86
N ILE A 264 5.30 14.65 15.19
CA ILE A 264 4.57 15.89 15.53
C ILE A 264 4.00 15.79 16.95
N ALA A 265 3.35 14.66 17.27
CA ALA A 265 2.84 14.37 18.61
C ALA A 265 3.96 14.41 19.67
N GLY A 266 5.15 13.88 19.34
CA GLY A 266 6.33 13.88 20.21
C GLY A 266 6.76 15.30 20.61
N ILE A 267 6.80 16.23 19.66
CA ILE A 267 7.12 17.64 19.95
C ILE A 267 6.07 18.22 20.90
N GLY A 268 4.78 17.93 20.68
CA GLY A 268 3.68 18.30 21.56
C GLY A 268 3.83 17.70 22.96
N ILE A 269 4.24 16.43 23.06
CA ILE A 269 4.52 15.72 24.31
C ILE A 269 5.64 16.45 25.08
N GLY A 270 6.76 16.76 24.42
CA GLY A 270 7.87 17.46 25.05
C GLY A 270 7.47 18.83 25.61
N GLY A 271 6.68 19.58 24.87
CA GLY A 271 6.10 20.86 25.30
C GLY A 271 5.13 20.70 26.48
N GLY A 272 4.22 19.71 26.39
CA GLY A 272 3.27 19.39 27.45
C GLY A 272 3.93 18.97 28.76
N VAL A 273 4.92 18.08 28.69
CA VAL A 273 5.70 17.64 29.85
C VAL A 273 6.49 18.78 30.46
N THR A 274 7.10 19.64 29.63
CA THR A 274 7.81 20.85 30.11
C THR A 274 6.86 21.75 30.87
N SER A 275 5.71 22.09 30.30
CA SER A 275 4.69 22.94 30.93
C SER A 275 4.17 22.34 32.23
N TYR A 276 3.94 21.01 32.24
CA TYR A 276 3.50 20.29 33.42
C TYR A 276 4.52 20.38 34.57
N LEU A 277 5.81 20.07 34.28
CA LEU A 277 6.87 20.10 35.28
C LEU A 277 7.14 21.53 35.78
N ASP A 278 7.04 22.54 34.90
CA ASP A 278 7.15 23.94 35.27
C ASP A 278 6.03 24.38 36.24
N ALA A 279 4.79 23.94 36.00
CA ALA A 279 3.66 24.19 36.92
C ALA A 279 3.84 23.49 38.28
N ARG A 280 4.66 22.43 38.34
CA ARG A 280 4.94 21.65 39.53
C ARG A 280 6.23 22.06 40.27
N ARG A 281 6.93 23.11 39.81
CA ARG A 281 8.21 23.55 40.40
C ARG A 281 8.13 23.76 41.92
N GLN A 282 7.05 24.37 42.43
CA GLN A 282 6.87 24.62 43.84
C GLN A 282 6.73 23.30 44.62
N GLY A 283 5.92 22.35 44.13
CA GLY A 283 5.79 21.03 44.74
C GLY A 283 7.11 20.24 44.71
N ILE A 284 7.87 20.32 43.60
CA ILE A 284 9.22 19.70 43.50
C ILE A 284 10.17 20.29 44.54
N ALA A 285 10.19 21.61 44.71
CA ALA A 285 11.03 22.29 45.71
C ALA A 285 10.64 21.88 47.13
N THR A 286 9.32 21.79 47.44
CA THR A 286 8.82 21.34 48.75
C THR A 286 9.26 19.90 49.03
N LEU A 287 9.14 18.99 48.06
CA LEU A 287 9.61 17.60 48.22
C LEU A 287 11.11 17.52 48.50
N LYS A 288 11.92 18.39 47.85
CA LYS A 288 13.37 18.47 48.11
C LYS A 288 13.69 19.00 49.52
N ILE A 289 12.94 19.98 50.00
CA ILE A 289 13.11 20.48 51.34
C ILE A 289 12.77 19.40 52.39
N LEU A 290 11.77 18.56 52.08
CA LEU A 290 11.39 17.40 52.90
C LEU A 290 12.35 16.21 52.79
N GLY A 291 13.45 16.35 52.06
CA GLY A 291 14.52 15.35 51.95
C GLY A 291 14.43 14.39 50.76
N ALA A 292 13.51 14.61 49.81
CA ALA A 292 13.47 13.81 48.58
C ALA A 292 14.69 14.04 47.70
N SER A 293 15.36 12.96 47.29
CA SER A 293 16.48 13.03 46.36
C SER A 293 16.03 13.40 44.93
N SER A 294 16.97 13.89 44.14
CA SER A 294 16.69 14.17 42.70
C SER A 294 16.24 12.91 41.95
N SER A 295 16.67 11.71 42.36
CA SER A 295 16.24 10.45 41.77
C SER A 295 14.81 10.08 42.17
N ASP A 296 14.40 10.41 43.38
CA ASP A 296 13.03 10.15 43.87
C ASP A 296 12.02 11.01 43.09
N ILE A 297 12.36 12.28 42.89
CA ILE A 297 11.54 13.18 42.05
C ILE A 297 11.40 12.66 40.65
N ALA A 298 12.53 12.27 40.03
CA ALA A 298 12.49 11.71 38.69
C ALA A 298 11.60 10.45 38.60
N ARG A 299 11.66 9.56 39.60
CA ARG A 299 10.82 8.36 39.66
C ARG A 299 9.32 8.69 39.79
N ILE A 300 8.96 9.66 40.62
CA ILE A 300 7.55 10.07 40.82
C ILE A 300 7.00 10.60 39.48
N TYR A 301 7.67 11.57 38.88
CA TYR A 301 7.18 12.20 37.64
C TYR A 301 7.31 11.30 36.40
N ALA A 302 8.33 10.41 36.34
CA ALA A 302 8.42 9.39 35.32
C ALA A 302 7.21 8.43 35.37
N LEU A 303 6.86 7.95 36.55
CA LEU A 303 5.67 7.08 36.74
C LEU A 303 4.37 7.76 36.31
N GLN A 304 4.22 9.07 36.58
CA GLN A 304 3.04 9.83 36.15
C GLN A 304 2.99 9.96 34.61
N ILE A 305 4.13 10.27 33.99
CA ILE A 305 4.23 10.40 32.53
C ILE A 305 3.98 9.06 31.86
N VAL A 306 4.59 7.97 32.34
CA VAL A 306 4.40 6.62 31.79
C VAL A 306 2.94 6.18 31.93
N ALA A 307 2.32 6.41 33.10
CA ALA A 307 0.90 6.05 33.30
C ALA A 307 -0.03 6.84 32.37
N ALA A 308 0.21 8.15 32.21
CA ALA A 308 -0.55 8.99 31.30
C ALA A 308 -0.31 8.58 29.83
N SER A 309 0.95 8.26 29.46
CA SER A 309 1.29 7.80 28.12
C SER A 309 0.60 6.48 27.80
N LEU A 310 0.63 5.53 28.72
CA LEU A 310 -0.06 4.25 28.55
C LEU A 310 -1.58 4.44 28.40
N ALA A 311 -2.18 5.28 29.25
CA ALA A 311 -3.62 5.57 29.17
C ALA A 311 -4.01 6.26 27.86
N GLY A 312 -3.22 7.25 27.41
CA GLY A 312 -3.44 7.93 26.13
C GLY A 312 -3.28 7.00 24.93
N SER A 313 -2.21 6.19 24.92
CA SER A 313 -1.96 5.21 23.86
C SER A 313 -3.04 4.13 23.79
N LEU A 314 -3.42 3.54 24.93
CA LEU A 314 -4.49 2.53 24.96
C LEU A 314 -5.84 3.10 24.50
N ALA A 315 -6.19 4.31 24.96
CA ALA A 315 -7.42 4.97 24.50
C ALA A 315 -7.38 5.25 22.98
N GLY A 316 -6.22 5.68 22.47
CA GLY A 316 -6.01 5.89 21.05
C GLY A 316 -6.16 4.60 20.24
N ILE A 317 -5.49 3.53 20.68
CA ILE A 317 -5.57 2.20 20.03
C ILE A 317 -7.01 1.69 20.00
N VAL A 318 -7.73 1.74 21.12
CA VAL A 318 -9.14 1.29 21.20
C VAL A 318 -10.01 2.05 20.19
N VAL A 319 -9.87 3.37 20.12
CA VAL A 319 -10.64 4.19 19.16
C VAL A 319 -10.16 3.95 17.74
N GLY A 320 -8.85 3.81 17.52
CA GLY A 320 -8.28 3.52 16.19
C GLY A 320 -8.83 2.23 15.62
N VAL A 321 -8.76 1.13 16.37
CA VAL A 321 -9.32 -0.17 15.97
C VAL A 321 -10.84 -0.10 15.79
N ALA A 322 -11.56 0.60 16.67
CA ALA A 322 -13.02 0.77 16.55
C ALA A 322 -13.47 1.59 15.32
N LEU A 323 -12.58 2.41 14.73
CA LEU A 323 -12.86 3.14 13.51
C LEU A 323 -12.72 2.29 12.24
N VAL A 324 -12.01 1.15 12.31
CA VAL A 324 -11.76 0.30 11.13
C VAL A 324 -13.04 -0.15 10.43
N PRO A 325 -14.09 -0.66 11.10
CA PRO A 325 -15.32 -1.03 10.42
C PRO A 325 -16.01 0.13 9.69
N LEU A 326 -15.94 1.33 10.26
CA LEU A 326 -16.48 2.53 9.62
C LEU A 326 -15.69 2.91 8.36
N LEU A 327 -14.36 2.79 8.40
CA LEU A 327 -13.50 3.00 7.23
C LEU A 327 -13.74 1.91 6.18
N ALA A 328 -13.86 0.66 6.60
CA ALA A 328 -14.15 -0.47 5.74
C ALA A 328 -15.47 -0.28 4.98
N THR A 329 -16.56 0.13 5.66
CA THR A 329 -17.84 0.42 5.00
C THR A 329 -17.76 1.58 4.01
N ALA A 330 -16.93 2.59 4.28
CA ALA A 330 -16.72 3.71 3.37
C ALA A 330 -15.89 3.33 2.13
N LEU A 331 -15.05 2.29 2.23
CA LEU A 331 -14.18 1.77 1.16
C LEU A 331 -14.79 0.57 0.42
N GLN A 332 -15.96 0.07 0.85
CA GLN A 332 -16.67 -1.00 0.17
C GLN A 332 -16.90 -0.66 -1.31
N GLY A 333 -16.53 -1.58 -2.19
CA GLY A 333 -16.59 -1.38 -3.65
C GLY A 333 -15.32 -0.80 -4.29
N LEU A 334 -14.36 -0.31 -3.48
CA LEU A 334 -13.03 0.12 -3.97
C LEU A 334 -11.95 -0.90 -3.60
N LEU A 335 -12.08 -1.52 -2.43
CA LEU A 335 -11.12 -2.49 -1.89
C LEU A 335 -11.87 -3.71 -1.32
N PRO A 336 -11.29 -4.90 -1.37
CA PRO A 336 -11.80 -6.09 -0.70
C PRO A 336 -11.53 -5.95 0.80
N VAL A 337 -12.49 -5.38 1.53
CA VAL A 337 -12.37 -5.16 2.97
C VAL A 337 -13.59 -5.71 3.67
N SER A 338 -13.36 -6.63 4.60
CA SER A 338 -14.42 -7.10 5.49
C SER A 338 -14.88 -5.99 6.44
N SER A 339 -16.18 -5.86 6.66
CA SER A 339 -16.75 -4.95 7.66
C SER A 339 -16.57 -5.44 9.10
N SER A 340 -15.89 -6.56 9.31
CA SER A 340 -15.62 -7.15 10.62
C SER A 340 -14.53 -6.36 11.37
N VAL A 341 -14.59 -6.38 12.71
CA VAL A 341 -13.51 -5.86 13.53
C VAL A 341 -12.36 -6.87 13.54
N VAL A 342 -11.32 -6.58 12.78
CA VAL A 342 -10.09 -7.38 12.81
C VAL A 342 -9.18 -6.84 13.91
N ILE A 343 -8.85 -7.68 14.88
CA ILE A 343 -7.92 -7.37 15.96
C ILE A 343 -6.61 -8.06 15.62
N ASP A 344 -5.66 -7.28 15.08
CA ASP A 344 -4.29 -7.76 14.89
C ASP A 344 -3.43 -7.39 16.11
N PRO A 345 -2.99 -8.39 16.91
CA PRO A 345 -2.12 -8.15 18.04
C PRO A 345 -0.77 -7.51 17.66
N GLY A 346 -0.27 -7.79 16.44
CA GLY A 346 0.98 -7.25 15.92
C GLY A 346 0.90 -5.74 15.74
N ALA A 347 -0.09 -5.26 15.01
CA ALA A 347 -0.33 -3.83 14.79
C ALA A 347 -0.57 -3.07 16.09
N ILE A 348 -1.33 -3.67 17.03
CA ILE A 348 -1.61 -3.08 18.34
C ILE A 348 -0.33 -2.94 19.16
N LEU A 349 0.48 -3.99 19.25
CA LEU A 349 1.75 -3.97 20.00
C LEU A 349 2.73 -2.99 19.37
N LEU A 350 2.79 -2.92 18.04
CA LEU A 350 3.64 -2.00 17.31
C LEU A 350 3.23 -0.54 17.58
N ALA A 351 1.95 -0.21 17.48
CA ALA A 351 1.42 1.13 17.80
C ALA A 351 1.71 1.52 19.25
N LEU A 352 1.56 0.59 20.20
CA LEU A 352 1.87 0.82 21.61
C LEU A 352 3.37 1.05 21.82
N ALA A 353 4.23 0.24 21.18
CA ALA A 353 5.68 0.34 21.27
C ALA A 353 6.15 1.71 20.74
N TYR A 354 5.70 2.12 19.56
CA TYR A 354 6.00 3.45 19.02
C TYR A 354 5.53 4.57 19.91
N GLY A 355 4.28 4.52 20.42
CA GLY A 355 3.74 5.52 21.31
C GLY A 355 4.55 5.68 22.60
N MET A 356 4.94 4.55 23.21
CA MET A 356 5.75 4.55 24.44
C MET A 356 7.18 5.00 24.19
N LEU A 357 7.82 4.60 23.08
CA LEU A 357 9.16 5.05 22.72
C LEU A 357 9.19 6.56 22.43
N VAL A 358 8.23 7.06 21.67
CA VAL A 358 8.11 8.50 21.39
C VAL A 358 7.86 9.29 22.67
N ALA A 359 6.96 8.81 23.54
CA ALA A 359 6.73 9.44 24.84
C ALA A 359 8.01 9.48 25.68
N LEU A 360 8.79 8.40 25.71
CA LEU A 360 10.06 8.32 26.43
C LEU A 360 11.09 9.33 25.88
N VAL A 361 11.30 9.35 24.56
CA VAL A 361 12.27 10.21 23.88
C VAL A 361 11.98 11.68 24.14
N PHE A 362 10.73 12.11 23.98
CA PHE A 362 10.37 13.53 24.10
C PHE A 362 10.10 13.97 25.55
N ALA A 363 9.73 13.07 26.46
CA ALA A 363 9.58 13.39 27.88
C ALA A 363 10.90 13.35 28.66
N ALA A 364 11.92 12.61 28.20
CA ALA A 364 13.19 12.46 28.90
C ALA A 364 13.93 13.79 29.14
N PRO A 365 14.11 14.70 28.15
CA PRO A 365 14.81 15.95 28.35
C PRO A 365 14.17 16.86 29.43
N PRO A 366 12.84 17.13 29.40
CA PRO A 366 12.23 17.95 30.45
C PRO A 366 12.24 17.26 31.83
N LEU A 367 12.08 15.94 31.88
CA LEU A 367 12.12 15.18 33.13
C LEU A 367 13.49 15.25 33.81
N LEU A 368 14.56 15.08 33.02
CA LEU A 368 15.93 15.14 33.55
C LEU A 368 16.32 16.57 33.97
N ARG A 369 15.80 17.60 33.28
CA ARG A 369 15.93 18.99 33.73
C ARG A 369 15.24 19.24 35.06
N ALA A 370 14.06 18.66 35.31
CA ALA A 370 13.33 18.82 36.56
C ALA A 370 14.11 18.28 37.78
N ARG A 371 14.97 17.27 37.60
CA ARG A 371 15.89 16.79 38.65
C ARG A 371 16.86 17.86 39.17
N GLN A 372 17.24 18.80 38.31
CA GLN A 372 18.26 19.84 38.61
C GLN A 372 17.66 21.05 39.28
N PHE A 373 16.31 21.16 39.46
CA PHE A 373 15.72 22.30 40.16
C PHE A 373 16.25 22.39 41.60
N PRO A 374 16.91 23.54 41.97
CA PRO A 374 17.41 23.70 43.32
C PRO A 374 16.26 23.86 44.34
N ALA A 375 16.46 23.38 45.56
CA ALA A 375 15.49 23.58 46.66
C ALA A 375 15.25 25.09 46.96
N MET A 376 16.25 25.91 46.73
CA MET A 376 16.20 27.39 46.88
C MET A 376 15.39 28.08 45.77
N ALA A 377 14.88 27.37 44.75
CA ALA A 377 14.06 27.94 43.68
C ALA A 377 12.78 28.63 44.16
N LEU A 378 12.32 28.33 45.37
CA LEU A 378 11.21 29.03 46.03
C LEU A 378 11.55 30.48 46.40
N MET A 379 12.83 30.77 46.58
CA MET A 379 13.29 32.09 47.05
C MET A 379 13.91 32.98 45.95
N ARG A 380 14.18 32.45 44.77
CA ARG A 380 14.81 33.20 43.65
C ARG A 380 13.96 33.09 42.40
N SER A 381 13.52 34.24 41.88
CA SER A 381 12.80 34.38 40.60
C SER A 381 13.64 34.15 39.36
N ARG A 382 14.96 34.05 39.47
CA ARG A 382 15.90 33.86 38.35
C ARG A 382 16.50 32.46 38.42
N VAL A 383 16.21 31.62 37.40
CA VAL A 383 16.80 30.32 37.22
C VAL A 383 18.02 30.48 36.28
N ALA A 384 19.19 30.06 36.73
CA ALA A 384 20.37 29.95 35.88
C ALA A 384 20.13 28.91 34.76
N PRO A 385 20.75 29.06 33.57
CA PRO A 385 20.64 28.04 32.52
C PRO A 385 21.18 26.73 33.03
N LEU A 386 20.32 25.69 32.98
CA LEU A 386 20.63 24.34 33.46
C LEU A 386 21.64 23.68 32.53
N ALA A 387 22.65 23.03 33.12
CA ALA A 387 23.66 22.28 32.39
C ALA A 387 23.05 21.13 31.57
N ARG A 388 23.65 20.80 30.42
CA ARG A 388 23.26 19.64 29.63
C ARG A 388 23.61 18.36 30.40
N ASP A 389 22.63 17.53 30.71
CA ASP A 389 22.84 16.23 31.38
C ASP A 389 23.21 15.17 30.33
N PRO A 390 24.39 14.55 30.39
CA PRO A 390 24.79 13.50 29.44
C PRO A 390 23.85 12.30 29.48
N LYS A 391 23.20 12.01 30.59
CA LYS A 391 22.21 10.94 30.71
C LYS A 391 20.97 11.19 29.86
N ALA A 392 20.60 12.46 29.66
CA ALA A 392 19.52 12.83 28.77
C ALA A 392 19.87 12.49 27.31
N LEU A 393 21.10 12.76 26.92
CA LEU A 393 21.57 12.48 25.55
C LEU A 393 21.58 10.97 25.28
N VAL A 394 22.07 10.17 26.23
CA VAL A 394 22.08 8.69 26.10
C VAL A 394 20.65 8.13 26.01
N LEU A 395 19.74 8.61 26.87
CA LEU A 395 18.35 8.10 26.89
C LEU A 395 17.60 8.50 25.60
N VAL A 396 17.76 9.73 25.14
CA VAL A 396 17.14 10.22 23.88
C VAL A 396 17.78 9.51 22.68
N GLY A 397 19.10 9.39 22.64
CA GLY A 397 19.80 8.68 21.56
C GLY A 397 19.45 7.20 21.50
N GLY A 398 19.40 6.53 22.64
CA GLY A 398 18.97 5.11 22.71
C GLY A 398 17.51 4.91 22.33
N GLY A 399 16.61 5.79 22.78
CA GLY A 399 15.20 5.77 22.39
C GLY A 399 14.98 6.03 20.91
N LEU A 400 15.73 7.01 20.35
CA LEU A 400 15.67 7.31 18.92
C LEU A 400 16.22 6.14 18.09
N ALA A 401 17.35 5.53 18.52
CA ALA A 401 17.89 4.34 17.89
C ALA A 401 16.89 3.17 17.92
N ALA A 402 16.16 3.00 19.04
CA ALA A 402 15.11 1.98 19.15
C ALA A 402 13.93 2.25 18.19
N ILE A 403 13.51 3.50 18.01
CA ILE A 403 12.47 3.88 17.04
C ILE A 403 12.93 3.57 15.61
N ILE A 404 14.17 3.95 15.27
CA ILE A 404 14.75 3.69 13.95
C ILE A 404 14.87 2.17 13.70
N ALA A 405 15.41 1.44 14.68
CA ALA A 405 15.53 -0.02 14.58
C ALA A 405 14.16 -0.69 14.39
N LEU A 406 13.16 -0.28 15.17
CA LEU A 406 11.81 -0.81 15.05
C LEU A 406 11.22 -0.52 13.68
N ALA A 407 11.38 0.71 13.15
CA ALA A 407 10.88 1.10 11.84
C ALA A 407 11.54 0.31 10.70
N LEU A 408 12.85 0.04 10.79
CA LEU A 408 13.57 -0.73 9.76
C LEU A 408 13.27 -2.23 9.82
N LEU A 409 13.07 -2.78 11.04
CA LEU A 409 12.77 -4.20 11.22
C LEU A 409 11.33 -4.58 10.85
N THR A 410 10.40 -3.62 10.91
CA THR A 410 8.98 -3.85 10.61
C THR A 410 8.56 -3.36 9.22
N SER A 411 9.49 -2.80 8.44
CA SER A 411 9.23 -2.29 7.09
C SER A 411 9.44 -3.36 6.04
N SER A 412 8.53 -3.47 5.10
CA SER A 412 8.68 -4.31 3.89
C SER A 412 9.80 -3.81 2.98
N ASN A 413 10.09 -2.49 3.01
CA ASN A 413 11.18 -1.88 2.25
C ASN A 413 12.09 -1.03 3.17
N PRO A 414 13.12 -1.64 3.79
CA PRO A 414 14.00 -0.95 4.73
C PRO A 414 14.74 0.27 4.14
N LEU A 415 15.06 0.23 2.85
CA LEU A 415 15.76 1.34 2.18
C LEU A 415 14.87 2.58 2.07
N LEU A 416 13.61 2.41 1.70
CA LEU A 416 12.63 3.49 1.61
C LEU A 416 12.34 4.09 2.99
N SER A 417 12.16 3.24 4.01
CA SER A 417 11.98 3.67 5.39
C SER A 417 13.19 4.42 5.95
N ALA A 418 14.41 3.96 5.64
CA ALA A 418 15.64 4.66 6.01
C ALA A 418 15.74 6.03 5.33
N GLY A 419 15.42 6.12 4.04
CA GLY A 419 15.36 7.35 3.27
C GLY A 419 14.37 8.35 3.86
N PHE A 420 13.16 7.89 4.21
CA PHE A 420 12.14 8.70 4.86
C PHE A 420 12.60 9.23 6.23
N LEU A 421 13.17 8.36 7.07
CA LEU A 421 13.66 8.75 8.40
C LEU A 421 14.82 9.77 8.29
N ALA A 422 15.73 9.58 7.33
CA ALA A 422 16.80 10.53 7.05
C ALA A 422 16.25 11.88 6.56
N GLY A 423 15.28 11.86 5.65
CA GLY A 423 14.58 13.07 5.17
C GLY A 423 13.84 13.79 6.30
N ALA A 424 13.10 13.06 7.14
CA ALA A 424 12.42 13.61 8.31
C ALA A 424 13.42 14.26 9.30
N ALA A 425 14.54 13.60 9.56
CA ALA A 425 15.61 14.14 10.40
C ALA A 425 16.23 15.41 9.80
N ALA A 426 16.46 15.45 8.48
CA ALA A 426 16.98 16.62 7.78
C ALA A 426 16.00 17.81 7.86
N VAL A 427 14.71 17.59 7.62
CA VAL A 427 13.65 18.60 7.74
C VAL A 427 13.57 19.12 9.18
N LEU A 428 13.56 18.24 10.19
CA LEU A 428 13.56 18.65 11.59
C LEU A 428 14.80 19.46 11.95
N GLY A 429 15.98 19.05 11.46
CA GLY A 429 17.23 19.80 11.64
C GLY A 429 17.19 21.18 11.02
N LEU A 430 16.70 21.29 9.78
CA LEU A 430 16.52 22.55 9.07
C LEU A 430 15.54 23.49 9.83
N LEU A 431 14.41 22.96 10.25
CA LEU A 431 13.41 23.73 11.02
C LEU A 431 13.96 24.19 12.38
N ALA A 432 14.77 23.35 13.04
CA ALA A 432 15.46 23.75 14.27
C ALA A 432 16.46 24.89 14.01
N LEU A 433 17.21 24.85 12.90
CA LEU A 433 18.10 25.94 12.48
C LEU A 433 17.32 27.21 12.15
N ILE A 434 16.19 27.11 11.45
CA ILE A 434 15.29 28.25 11.18
C ILE A 434 14.79 28.85 12.50
N GLY A 435 14.34 28.00 13.44
CA GLY A 435 13.91 28.45 14.77
C GLY A 435 15.00 29.18 15.56
N LEU A 436 16.24 28.70 15.47
CA LEU A 436 17.41 29.41 16.04
C LEU A 436 17.70 30.74 15.32
N GLY A 437 17.57 30.76 14.00
CA GLY A 437 17.70 31.98 13.18
C GLY A 437 16.67 33.04 13.56
N ILE A 438 15.39 32.65 13.65
CA ILE A 438 14.31 33.55 14.07
C ILE A 438 14.60 34.16 15.46
N ARG A 439 15.05 33.33 16.41
CA ARG A 439 15.42 33.83 17.76
C ARG A 439 16.59 34.83 17.72
N LYS A 440 17.64 34.55 16.94
CA LYS A 440 18.79 35.46 16.79
C LYS A 440 18.38 36.75 16.10
N LEU A 441 17.62 36.68 15.02
CA LEU A 441 17.11 37.84 14.29
C LEU A 441 16.19 38.71 15.17
N ALA A 442 15.23 38.06 15.89
CA ALA A 442 14.37 38.78 16.83
C ALA A 442 15.14 39.51 17.94
N GLY A 443 16.28 38.94 18.37
CA GLY A 443 17.18 39.59 19.34
C GLY A 443 18.01 40.75 18.76
N ALA A 444 18.28 40.76 17.46
CA ALA A 444 19.05 41.77 16.76
C ALA A 444 18.21 42.99 16.31
N ILE A 445 16.88 42.83 16.18
CA ILE A 445 15.96 43.90 15.78
C ILE A 445 15.91 45.00 16.85
N PRO A 446 16.10 46.30 16.50
CA PRO A 446 15.95 47.42 17.42
C PRO A 446 14.56 47.45 18.06
N ARG A 447 14.47 47.90 19.30
CA ARG A 447 13.21 47.89 20.06
C ARG A 447 12.12 48.72 19.37
N PRO A 448 11.01 48.14 18.97
CA PRO A 448 9.91 48.86 18.33
C PRO A 448 9.29 49.91 19.26
N ARG A 449 8.79 51.00 18.68
CA ARG A 449 8.11 52.06 19.42
C ARG A 449 6.76 51.60 19.98
N SER A 450 6.05 50.66 19.30
CA SER A 450 4.80 50.09 19.77
C SER A 450 5.02 49.13 20.96
N PRO A 451 4.31 49.28 22.09
CA PRO A 451 4.40 48.36 23.24
C PRO A 451 4.04 46.92 22.88
N ILE A 452 3.06 46.74 22.00
CA ILE A 452 2.61 45.41 21.55
C ILE A 452 3.70 44.71 20.75
N ALA A 453 4.27 45.40 19.75
CA ALA A 453 5.35 44.86 18.94
C ALA A 453 6.61 44.56 19.76
N ARG A 454 6.91 45.40 20.75
CA ARG A 454 8.03 45.19 21.68
C ARG A 454 7.83 43.93 22.53
N ASN A 455 6.63 43.73 23.06
CA ASN A 455 6.31 42.54 23.86
C ASN A 455 6.31 41.28 22.98
N ALA A 456 5.77 41.33 21.77
CA ALA A 456 5.79 40.21 20.82
C ALA A 456 7.24 39.82 20.46
N LEU A 457 8.09 40.82 20.12
CA LEU A 457 9.49 40.60 19.81
C LEU A 457 10.26 40.02 21.00
N ALA A 458 10.02 40.57 22.23
CA ALA A 458 10.63 40.07 23.44
C ALA A 458 10.26 38.60 23.73
N ASN A 459 9.02 38.19 23.49
CA ASN A 459 8.58 36.82 23.67
C ASN A 459 9.23 35.83 22.69
N LEU A 460 9.59 36.28 21.47
CA LEU A 460 10.26 35.44 20.48
C LEU A 460 11.67 35.03 20.88
N HIS A 461 12.44 35.95 21.47
CA HIS A 461 13.86 35.73 21.78
C HIS A 461 14.17 35.53 23.28
N ARG A 462 13.17 35.61 24.15
CA ARG A 462 13.33 35.43 25.60
C ARG A 462 13.95 34.03 25.89
N PRO A 463 14.95 33.94 26.81
CA PRO A 463 15.45 32.66 27.28
C PRO A 463 14.31 31.79 27.82
N GLY A 464 14.16 30.57 27.26
CA GLY A 464 13.04 29.66 27.58
C GLY A 464 11.80 29.86 26.72
N SER A 465 11.82 30.72 25.68
CA SER A 465 10.71 30.80 24.73
C SER A 465 10.51 29.49 23.96
N SER A 466 9.24 29.13 23.74
CA SER A 466 8.84 27.96 22.95
C SER A 466 8.93 28.16 21.43
N THR A 467 9.49 29.32 20.96
CA THR A 467 9.55 29.69 19.54
C THR A 467 10.17 28.58 18.67
N GLY A 468 11.30 28.00 19.11
CA GLY A 468 11.93 26.90 18.37
C GLY A 468 11.02 25.67 18.25
N ALA A 469 10.38 25.26 19.34
CA ALA A 469 9.47 24.11 19.34
C ALA A 469 8.22 24.36 18.45
N LEU A 470 7.67 25.59 18.50
CA LEU A 470 6.53 25.96 17.63
C LEU A 470 6.92 25.95 16.15
N VAL A 471 8.09 26.54 15.79
CA VAL A 471 8.58 26.53 14.40
C VAL A 471 8.78 25.09 13.92
N THR A 472 9.37 24.24 14.75
CA THR A 472 9.62 22.84 14.39
C THR A 472 8.32 22.06 14.24
N ALA A 473 7.36 22.21 15.18
CA ALA A 473 6.09 21.47 15.14
C ALA A 473 5.20 21.90 13.97
N LEU A 474 4.97 23.22 13.82
CA LEU A 474 4.14 23.75 12.73
C LEU A 474 4.80 23.57 11.37
N GLY A 475 6.13 23.80 11.31
CA GLY A 475 6.88 23.63 10.07
C GLY A 475 6.92 22.18 9.60
N PHE A 476 7.11 21.23 10.51
CA PHE A 476 7.11 19.80 10.16
C PHE A 476 5.71 19.33 9.74
N GLY A 477 4.66 19.77 10.44
CA GLY A 477 3.28 19.48 10.04
C GLY A 477 2.95 20.04 8.65
N LEU A 478 3.34 21.29 8.38
CA LEU A 478 3.14 21.91 7.07
C LEU A 478 3.96 21.20 5.98
N ALA A 479 5.21 20.83 6.26
CA ALA A 479 6.05 20.08 5.34
C ALA A 479 5.45 18.71 4.99
N ALA A 480 4.85 18.01 5.97
CA ALA A 480 4.15 16.76 5.74
C ALA A 480 2.93 16.94 4.82
N PHE A 481 2.12 17.99 5.00
CA PHE A 481 1.01 18.31 4.11
C PHE A 481 1.47 18.67 2.69
N VAL A 482 2.55 19.46 2.57
CA VAL A 482 3.12 19.80 1.26
C VAL A 482 3.65 18.55 0.55
N LEU A 483 4.32 17.66 1.29
CA LEU A 483 4.78 16.39 0.73
C LEU A 483 3.62 15.54 0.23
N LEU A 484 2.55 15.41 1.02
CA LEU A 484 1.35 14.65 0.62
C LEU A 484 0.72 15.25 -0.65
N ALA A 485 0.54 16.57 -0.71
CA ALA A 485 0.03 17.25 -1.89
C ALA A 485 0.95 17.09 -3.11
N ALA A 486 2.27 17.13 -2.92
CA ALA A 486 3.24 16.92 -3.98
C ALA A 486 3.20 15.49 -4.53
N VAL A 487 3.08 14.48 -3.66
CA VAL A 487 2.91 13.08 -4.06
C VAL A 487 1.62 12.90 -4.86
N GLN A 488 0.50 13.45 -4.39
CA GLN A 488 -0.77 13.39 -5.12
C GLN A 488 -0.64 14.04 -6.50
N THR A 489 -0.09 15.26 -6.58
CA THR A 489 0.12 15.95 -7.86
C THR A 489 1.07 15.19 -8.79
N ALA A 490 2.09 14.54 -8.23
CA ALA A 490 3.01 13.72 -9.03
C ALA A 490 2.32 12.46 -9.60
N ILE A 491 1.44 11.83 -8.83
CA ILE A 491 0.63 10.70 -9.30
C ILE A 491 -0.31 11.16 -10.42
N ASP A 492 -1.08 12.22 -10.19
CA ASP A 492 -2.01 12.79 -11.18
C ASP A 492 -1.27 13.21 -12.45
N GLY A 493 -0.11 13.87 -12.31
CA GLY A 493 0.72 14.30 -13.42
C GLY A 493 1.37 13.14 -14.19
N ASN A 494 1.71 12.04 -13.52
CA ASN A 494 2.21 10.83 -14.20
C ASN A 494 1.10 10.13 -14.99
N ILE A 495 -0.10 10.06 -14.43
CA ILE A 495 -1.27 9.50 -15.13
C ILE A 495 -1.58 10.36 -16.36
N ALA A 496 -1.67 11.68 -16.20
CA ALA A 496 -1.97 12.60 -17.31
C ALA A 496 -0.90 12.57 -18.43
N LYS A 497 0.39 12.40 -18.07
CA LYS A 497 1.46 12.30 -19.07
C LYS A 497 1.52 10.95 -19.79
N ARG A 498 1.00 9.89 -19.18
CA ARG A 498 0.95 8.54 -19.79
C ARG A 498 -0.27 8.33 -20.66
N VAL A 499 -1.31 9.13 -20.48
CA VAL A 499 -2.46 9.15 -21.39
C VAL A 499 -2.10 10.10 -22.54
N PRO A 500 -1.97 9.62 -23.78
CA PRO A 500 -1.71 10.49 -24.93
C PRO A 500 -2.80 11.55 -25.05
N ASP A 501 -2.47 12.76 -25.47
CA ASP A 501 -3.42 13.86 -25.72
C ASP A 501 -4.52 13.46 -26.71
N ARG A 502 -4.25 12.45 -27.53
CA ARG A 502 -5.22 11.74 -28.37
C ARG A 502 -5.09 10.24 -28.10
N ALA A 503 -5.90 9.71 -27.18
CA ALA A 503 -6.09 8.28 -27.09
C ALA A 503 -6.74 7.79 -28.39
N PRO A 504 -6.32 6.65 -28.96
CA PRO A 504 -7.01 6.07 -30.11
C PRO A 504 -8.48 5.78 -29.76
N ASP A 505 -9.38 6.09 -30.69
CA ASP A 505 -10.80 5.76 -30.52
C ASP A 505 -11.03 4.25 -30.52
N TYR A 506 -10.16 3.50 -31.21
CA TYR A 506 -10.22 2.04 -31.33
C TYR A 506 -8.84 1.42 -31.23
N PHE A 507 -8.76 0.29 -30.53
CA PHE A 507 -7.66 -0.65 -30.59
C PHE A 507 -8.16 -1.88 -31.33
N VAL A 508 -7.48 -2.24 -32.41
CA VAL A 508 -7.75 -3.47 -33.14
C VAL A 508 -6.56 -4.40 -32.91
N LEU A 509 -6.81 -5.61 -32.41
CA LEU A 509 -5.81 -6.59 -32.03
C LEU A 509 -5.90 -7.80 -32.97
N ASP A 510 -4.83 -8.58 -33.02
CA ASP A 510 -4.77 -9.88 -33.69
C ASP A 510 -5.07 -9.84 -35.19
N ILE A 511 -4.60 -8.79 -35.88
CA ILE A 511 -4.62 -8.77 -37.35
C ILE A 511 -3.46 -9.62 -37.84
N PRO A 512 -3.72 -10.73 -38.60
CA PRO A 512 -2.66 -11.53 -39.21
C PRO A 512 -1.79 -10.67 -40.09
N ARG A 513 -0.47 -10.95 -40.10
CA ARG A 513 0.51 -10.13 -40.82
C ARG A 513 0.23 -9.97 -42.32
N ASP A 514 -0.32 -11.02 -42.94
CA ASP A 514 -0.72 -11.07 -44.33
C ASP A 514 -2.01 -10.26 -44.61
N GLN A 515 -2.82 -9.96 -43.63
CA GLN A 515 -4.08 -9.20 -43.73
C GLN A 515 -3.96 -7.72 -43.34
N VAL A 516 -2.83 -7.27 -42.81
CA VAL A 516 -2.63 -5.87 -42.36
C VAL A 516 -2.91 -4.89 -43.48
N THR A 517 -2.39 -5.12 -44.70
CA THR A 517 -2.57 -4.22 -45.85
C THR A 517 -4.02 -4.13 -46.30
N GLU A 518 -4.74 -5.25 -46.26
CA GLU A 518 -6.18 -5.29 -46.58
C GLU A 518 -6.97 -4.50 -45.52
N PHE A 519 -6.68 -4.73 -44.25
CA PHE A 519 -7.30 -3.99 -43.15
C PHE A 519 -7.09 -2.47 -43.26
N GLU A 520 -5.86 -2.01 -43.51
CA GLU A 520 -5.54 -0.60 -43.71
C GLU A 520 -6.29 0.03 -44.89
N THR A 521 -6.51 -0.77 -45.93
CA THR A 521 -7.30 -0.33 -47.10
C THR A 521 -8.75 -0.15 -46.75
N LEU A 522 -9.35 -1.11 -46.04
CA LEU A 522 -10.72 -1.05 -45.56
C LEU A 522 -10.96 0.15 -44.60
N VAL A 523 -10.03 0.40 -43.69
CA VAL A 523 -10.11 1.57 -42.77
C VAL A 523 -10.10 2.86 -43.58
N ARG A 524 -9.21 3.00 -44.57
CA ARG A 524 -9.12 4.19 -45.40
C ARG A 524 -10.34 4.41 -46.31
N GLU A 525 -10.96 3.32 -46.76
CA GLU A 525 -12.21 3.37 -47.51
C GLU A 525 -13.40 3.79 -46.64
N ALA A 526 -13.43 3.32 -45.37
CA ALA A 526 -14.49 3.64 -44.42
C ALA A 526 -14.39 5.08 -43.87
N ASP A 527 -13.17 5.54 -43.58
CA ASP A 527 -12.89 6.90 -43.13
C ASP A 527 -11.56 7.40 -43.73
N PRO A 528 -11.61 8.26 -44.76
CA PRO A 528 -10.41 8.84 -45.38
C PRO A 528 -9.54 9.69 -44.45
N ASP A 529 -10.12 10.22 -43.37
CA ASP A 529 -9.43 11.06 -42.37
C ASP A 529 -8.90 10.25 -41.19
N ALA A 530 -9.15 8.93 -41.15
CA ALA A 530 -8.64 8.06 -40.10
C ALA A 530 -7.11 8.03 -40.08
N SER A 531 -6.57 8.16 -38.90
CA SER A 531 -5.14 7.94 -38.64
C SER A 531 -4.96 6.65 -37.81
N TRP A 532 -4.03 5.81 -38.22
CA TRP A 532 -3.75 4.57 -37.50
C TRP A 532 -2.25 4.37 -37.29
N ARG A 533 -1.92 3.55 -36.32
CA ARG A 533 -0.56 3.11 -36.05
C ARG A 533 -0.57 1.58 -35.94
N THR A 534 0.15 0.92 -36.82
CA THR A 534 0.33 -0.53 -36.79
C THR A 534 1.54 -0.87 -35.92
N VAL A 535 1.38 -1.73 -34.94
CA VAL A 535 2.44 -2.16 -34.02
C VAL A 535 2.53 -3.67 -34.08
N PRO A 536 3.67 -4.25 -34.49
CA PRO A 536 3.86 -5.69 -34.44
C PRO A 536 3.83 -6.17 -32.99
N ALA A 537 3.06 -7.19 -32.71
CA ALA A 537 3.00 -7.82 -31.41
C ALA A 537 3.42 -9.28 -31.48
N LEU A 538 4.32 -9.68 -30.62
CA LEU A 538 4.74 -11.06 -30.43
C LEU A 538 4.91 -11.34 -28.94
N ARG A 539 4.94 -12.59 -28.57
CA ARG A 539 5.21 -13.02 -27.21
C ARG A 539 6.44 -13.89 -27.15
N GLY A 540 7.14 -13.81 -26.06
CA GLY A 540 8.32 -14.61 -25.81
C GLY A 540 8.83 -14.43 -24.41
N SER A 541 9.61 -15.41 -23.95
CA SER A 541 10.33 -15.37 -22.68
C SER A 541 11.79 -15.00 -22.90
N VAL A 542 12.38 -14.32 -21.93
CA VAL A 542 13.82 -14.04 -21.91
C VAL A 542 14.55 -15.29 -21.48
N LEU A 543 15.20 -15.97 -22.41
CA LEU A 543 15.93 -17.22 -22.15
C LEU A 543 17.31 -16.97 -21.52
N ALA A 544 17.95 -15.85 -21.88
CA ALA A 544 19.24 -15.46 -21.33
C ALA A 544 19.41 -13.95 -21.41
N PHE A 545 20.23 -13.40 -20.54
CA PHE A 545 20.57 -11.98 -20.50
C PHE A 545 22.04 -11.80 -20.09
N GLY A 546 22.64 -10.67 -20.44
CA GLY A 546 24.02 -10.35 -20.17
C GLY A 546 24.75 -9.80 -21.40
N ASP A 547 26.06 -9.60 -21.26
CA ASP A 547 26.92 -9.19 -22.35
C ASP A 547 27.29 -10.40 -23.23
N ASP A 548 27.65 -10.15 -24.51
CA ASP A 548 28.04 -11.20 -25.47
C ASP A 548 29.10 -12.17 -24.98
N THR A 549 29.89 -11.79 -23.96
CA THR A 549 30.94 -12.60 -23.35
C THR A 549 30.52 -13.35 -22.09
N ALA A 550 29.34 -13.01 -21.51
CA ALA A 550 28.87 -13.56 -20.23
C ALA A 550 27.33 -13.56 -20.18
N MET A 551 26.73 -14.48 -20.96
CA MET A 551 25.27 -14.68 -20.94
C MET A 551 24.88 -15.58 -19.77
N THR A 552 23.96 -15.09 -18.95
CA THR A 552 23.34 -15.87 -17.87
C THR A 552 21.97 -16.37 -18.35
N ARG A 553 21.71 -17.65 -18.25
CA ARG A 553 20.41 -18.23 -18.57
C ARG A 553 19.42 -17.94 -17.44
N THR A 554 18.20 -17.54 -17.79
CA THR A 554 17.14 -17.25 -16.81
C THR A 554 16.84 -18.48 -15.95
N ALA A 555 16.87 -19.68 -16.55
CA ALA A 555 16.67 -20.94 -15.84
C ALA A 555 17.81 -21.34 -14.87
N GLU A 556 18.95 -20.64 -14.89
CA GLU A 556 20.08 -20.88 -13.97
C GLU A 556 20.07 -19.94 -12.77
N LEU A 557 19.10 -19.02 -12.67
CA LEU A 557 18.95 -18.13 -11.52
C LEU A 557 18.25 -18.90 -10.39
N GLU A 558 18.85 -18.94 -9.21
CA GLU A 558 18.26 -19.48 -7.99
C GLU A 558 17.06 -18.62 -7.53
N GLU A 559 17.10 -17.31 -7.79
CA GLU A 559 16.05 -16.37 -7.48
C GLU A 559 16.09 -15.20 -8.49
N ILE A 560 14.94 -14.79 -9.00
CA ILE A 560 14.86 -13.63 -9.92
C ILE A 560 14.99 -12.36 -9.09
N PRO A 561 15.99 -11.51 -9.35
CA PRO A 561 16.23 -10.30 -8.56
C PRO A 561 15.01 -9.37 -8.54
N ASP A 562 14.80 -8.69 -7.42
CA ASP A 562 13.78 -7.66 -7.28
C ASP A 562 13.94 -6.58 -8.35
N GLY A 563 12.86 -6.31 -9.08
CA GLY A 563 12.85 -5.37 -10.21
C GLY A 563 13.17 -5.98 -11.58
N ALA A 564 13.67 -7.23 -11.65
CA ALA A 564 13.90 -7.95 -12.90
C ALA A 564 12.64 -8.69 -13.40
N TRP A 565 11.47 -8.07 -13.26
CA TRP A 565 10.16 -8.60 -13.64
C TRP A 565 10.09 -9.12 -15.09
N ALA A 566 10.92 -8.57 -15.98
CA ALA A 566 10.97 -8.99 -17.38
C ALA A 566 11.49 -10.43 -17.58
N LEU A 567 12.14 -11.02 -16.58
CA LEU A 567 12.65 -12.38 -16.61
C LEU A 567 11.61 -13.43 -16.18
N ARG A 568 10.46 -13.01 -15.65
CA ARG A 568 9.38 -13.91 -15.22
C ARG A 568 8.39 -14.16 -16.36
N GLY A 569 8.23 -15.41 -16.79
CA GLY A 569 7.22 -15.84 -17.74
C GLY A 569 7.33 -15.23 -19.15
N GLU A 570 6.28 -15.40 -19.94
CA GLU A 570 6.20 -14.82 -21.28
C GLU A 570 5.84 -13.34 -21.24
N ARG A 571 6.41 -12.57 -22.21
CA ARG A 571 6.20 -11.12 -22.30
C ARG A 571 5.72 -10.71 -23.68
N GLY A 572 4.91 -9.66 -23.70
CA GLY A 572 4.60 -8.95 -24.94
C GLY A 572 5.85 -8.23 -25.44
N LEU A 573 6.28 -8.58 -26.64
CA LEU A 573 7.42 -7.97 -27.32
C LEU A 573 6.93 -7.23 -28.55
N THR A 574 7.66 -6.22 -28.96
CA THR A 574 7.47 -5.52 -30.21
C THR A 574 8.83 -5.24 -30.84
N TYR A 575 8.83 -4.93 -32.14
CA TYR A 575 10.02 -4.47 -32.83
C TYR A 575 9.69 -3.23 -33.64
N ALA A 576 10.67 -2.38 -33.85
CA ALA A 576 10.56 -1.16 -34.64
C ALA A 576 11.92 -0.83 -35.29
N ASP A 577 11.86 -0.30 -36.50
CA ASP A 577 13.07 0.09 -37.25
C ASP A 577 13.70 1.40 -36.72
N ALA A 578 12.91 2.21 -35.99
CA ALA A 578 13.35 3.45 -35.38
C ALA A 578 12.81 3.55 -33.95
N LEU A 579 13.42 4.43 -33.16
CA LEU A 579 12.94 4.69 -31.79
C LEU A 579 11.48 5.17 -31.82
N PRO A 580 10.53 4.44 -31.21
CA PRO A 580 9.13 4.83 -31.22
C PRO A 580 8.91 6.16 -30.50
N ASP A 581 7.92 6.95 -30.97
CA ASP A 581 7.53 8.20 -30.34
C ASP A 581 7.16 8.00 -28.85
N GLY A 582 7.62 8.90 -28.00
CA GLY A 582 7.40 8.83 -26.56
C GLY A 582 8.43 8.00 -25.80
N ASN A 583 9.40 7.37 -26.46
CA ASN A 583 10.55 6.71 -25.83
C ASN A 583 11.78 7.62 -25.88
N GLU A 584 12.60 7.56 -24.85
CA GLU A 584 13.86 8.31 -24.75
C GLU A 584 15.01 7.34 -24.49
N LEU A 585 16.06 7.47 -25.32
CA LEU A 585 17.26 6.67 -25.14
C LEU A 585 18.10 7.25 -24.01
N THR A 586 18.14 6.57 -22.88
CA THR A 586 18.87 7.03 -21.69
C THR A 586 20.35 6.69 -21.72
N ALA A 587 20.74 5.64 -22.46
CA ALA A 587 22.14 5.23 -22.65
C ALA A 587 22.28 4.34 -23.90
N GLY A 588 23.46 4.30 -24.49
CA GLY A 588 23.76 3.49 -25.67
C GLY A 588 23.32 4.13 -26.98
N SER A 589 23.16 3.34 -28.02
CA SER A 589 22.66 3.74 -29.35
C SER A 589 21.53 2.81 -29.77
N TRP A 590 20.57 3.34 -30.54
CA TRP A 590 19.55 2.50 -31.16
C TRP A 590 20.23 1.55 -32.13
N TRP A 591 19.79 0.30 -32.21
CA TRP A 591 20.29 -0.64 -33.19
C TRP A 591 19.95 -0.15 -34.61
N GLY A 592 20.91 -0.26 -35.50
CA GLY A 592 20.72 0.07 -36.90
C GLY A 592 19.88 -1.00 -37.61
N PRO A 593 19.44 -0.72 -38.84
CA PRO A 593 18.67 -1.64 -39.66
C PRO A 593 19.43 -2.92 -39.99
#